data_461cde90a94bdd78b52ad34be8a97dba
#
_entry.id   461cde90a94bdd78b52ad34be8a97dba
#
_cell.length_a   1.000
_cell.length_b   1.000
_cell.length_c   1.000
_cell.angle_alpha   90.00
_cell.angle_beta   90.00
_cell.angle_gamma   90.00
#
_symmetry.space_group_name_H-M   'P 1'
#
loop_
_entity.id
_entity.type
_entity.pdbx_description
1 polymer ?
#
loop_
_entity_poly.entity_id
_entity_poly.type
_entity_poly.pdbx_seq_one_letter_code
_entity_poly.pdbx_strand_id
1 'polypeptide(L)'
;MKGTIVTVPQKHFIGLSFSGTFPMLVEFMPKLWETFLQRQEEIPHVIQPNIRYDISDENHAHHMYTEYLVVEVERFEHIPVGMVGFTVPERTYARFTHTGPMDQVQATYHNLFSWLSENGHQPNEHYVRMERYDERYVPTVHAATLTENAYEIFIPLR
;
A
#
# COMPACT_ATOMS: atom_id res chain seq x y z
N MET A 1 7.95 3.58 -18.51
CA MET A 1 8.02 3.34 -17.05
C MET A 1 9.25 2.51 -16.74
N LYS A 2 9.88 2.80 -15.64
CA LYS A 2 11.08 2.08 -15.22
C LYS A 2 10.98 1.72 -13.74
N GLY A 3 11.25 0.45 -13.42
CA GLY A 3 11.31 -0.03 -12.05
C GLY A 3 12.73 -0.03 -11.50
N THR A 4 12.84 -0.08 -10.17
CA THR A 4 14.10 -0.25 -9.45
C THR A 4 13.96 -1.48 -8.56
N ILE A 5 14.93 -2.38 -8.62
CA ILE A 5 14.93 -3.57 -7.75
C ILE A 5 15.53 -3.17 -6.40
N VAL A 6 14.75 -3.39 -5.34
CA VAL A 6 15.14 -2.99 -3.99
C VAL A 6 14.90 -4.13 -3.00
N THR A 7 15.74 -4.20 -1.97
CA THR A 7 15.49 -5.05 -0.80
C THR A 7 14.91 -4.17 0.30
N VAL A 8 13.67 -4.48 0.72
CA VAL A 8 12.99 -3.76 1.79
C VAL A 8 13.19 -4.55 3.09
N PRO A 9 13.77 -3.93 4.14
CA PRO A 9 13.96 -4.59 5.43
C PRO A 9 12.64 -5.01 6.06
N GLN A 10 12.69 -5.93 7.02
CA GLN A 10 11.54 -6.29 7.84
C GLN A 10 10.93 -5.03 8.47
N LYS A 11 9.60 -4.96 8.45
CA LYS A 11 8.84 -3.83 9.01
C LYS A 11 7.66 -4.33 9.83
N HIS A 12 7.41 -3.63 10.94
CA HIS A 12 6.22 -3.84 11.76
C HIS A 12 5.20 -2.76 11.44
N PHE A 13 3.94 -3.15 11.30
CA PHE A 13 2.86 -2.25 10.93
C PHE A 13 1.67 -2.37 11.88
N ILE A 14 0.99 -1.25 12.11
CA ILE A 14 -0.30 -1.20 12.81
C ILE A 14 -1.25 -0.31 12.03
N GLY A 15 -2.50 -0.71 11.92
CA GLY A 15 -3.56 0.11 11.34
C GLY A 15 -4.88 -0.62 11.16
N LEU A 16 -5.69 -0.12 10.23
CA LEU A 16 -7.02 -0.63 9.94
C LEU A 16 -6.99 -1.58 8.75
N SER A 17 -7.94 -2.50 8.70
CA SER A 17 -8.08 -3.42 7.57
C SER A 17 -9.51 -3.48 7.09
N PHE A 18 -9.66 -3.83 5.81
CA PHE A 18 -10.94 -4.08 5.16
C PHE A 18 -10.78 -5.24 4.18
N SER A 19 -11.72 -6.18 4.20
CA SER A 19 -11.74 -7.31 3.26
C SER A 19 -13.04 -7.30 2.47
N GLY A 20 -12.94 -7.53 1.18
CA GLY A 20 -14.11 -7.60 0.32
C GLY A 20 -13.75 -7.85 -1.14
N THR A 21 -14.79 -7.82 -1.99
CA THR A 21 -14.62 -7.84 -3.44
C THR A 21 -14.07 -6.51 -3.94
N PHE A 22 -13.58 -6.46 -5.18
CA PHE A 22 -13.07 -5.22 -5.75
C PHE A 22 -14.10 -4.09 -5.74
N PRO A 23 -15.39 -4.30 -6.13
CA PRO A 23 -16.38 -3.23 -6.02
C PRO A 23 -16.59 -2.71 -4.59
N MET A 24 -16.51 -3.58 -3.59
CA MET A 24 -16.60 -3.17 -2.19
C MET A 24 -15.42 -2.31 -1.79
N LEU A 25 -14.21 -2.64 -2.23
CA LEU A 25 -13.02 -1.82 -1.97
C LEU A 25 -13.16 -0.42 -2.56
N VAL A 26 -13.62 -0.33 -3.81
CA VAL A 26 -13.82 0.97 -4.48
C VAL A 26 -14.80 1.84 -3.68
N GLU A 27 -15.85 1.25 -3.12
CA GLU A 27 -16.85 1.96 -2.33
C GLU A 27 -16.33 2.38 -0.95
N PHE A 28 -15.63 1.48 -0.24
CA PHE A 28 -15.33 1.66 1.18
C PHE A 28 -13.93 2.20 1.49
N MET A 29 -12.96 2.09 0.59
CA MET A 29 -11.59 2.55 0.85
C MET A 29 -11.48 4.04 1.18
N PRO A 30 -12.22 4.97 0.53
CA PRO A 30 -12.18 6.38 0.92
C PRO A 30 -12.59 6.60 2.38
N LYS A 31 -13.62 5.89 2.85
CA LYS A 31 -14.06 5.98 4.25
C LYS A 31 -13.05 5.38 5.21
N LEU A 32 -12.41 4.29 4.82
CA LEU A 32 -11.35 3.68 5.62
C LEU A 32 -10.17 4.63 5.77
N TRP A 33 -9.76 5.31 4.68
CA TRP A 33 -8.72 6.34 4.73
C TRP A 33 -9.06 7.47 5.69
N GLU A 34 -10.28 8.01 5.62
CA GLU A 34 -10.73 9.06 6.53
C GLU A 34 -10.65 8.63 7.99
N THR A 35 -11.15 7.43 8.28
CA THR A 35 -11.14 6.88 9.64
C THR A 35 -9.71 6.65 10.12
N PHE A 36 -8.84 6.12 9.26
CA PHE A 36 -7.45 5.89 9.61
C PHE A 36 -6.71 7.19 9.93
N LEU A 37 -6.87 8.21 9.10
CA LEU A 37 -6.24 9.52 9.33
C LEU A 37 -6.71 10.14 10.63
N GLN A 38 -7.97 9.98 11.02
CA GLN A 38 -8.50 10.47 12.29
C GLN A 38 -7.94 9.72 13.50
N ARG A 39 -7.64 8.43 13.35
CA ARG A 39 -7.24 7.55 14.44
C ARG A 39 -5.75 7.22 14.50
N GLN A 40 -4.98 7.67 13.52
CA GLN A 40 -3.55 7.34 13.41
C GLN A 40 -2.77 7.71 14.68
N GLU A 41 -3.10 8.82 15.31
CA GLU A 41 -2.43 9.30 16.54
C GLU A 41 -2.59 8.38 17.75
N GLU A 42 -3.54 7.43 17.71
CA GLU A 42 -3.71 6.41 18.76
C GLU A 42 -2.58 5.36 18.72
N ILE A 43 -1.82 5.27 17.64
CA ILE A 43 -0.80 4.23 17.44
C ILE A 43 0.51 4.66 18.08
N PRO A 44 1.05 3.91 19.06
CA PRO A 44 2.33 4.23 19.70
C PRO A 44 3.52 3.80 18.84
N HIS A 45 4.66 4.46 19.03
CA HIS A 45 5.97 4.13 18.44
C HIS A 45 6.00 4.20 16.92
N VAL A 46 5.20 5.06 16.31
CA VAL A 46 5.24 5.30 14.86
C VAL A 46 6.59 5.88 14.46
N ILE A 47 7.24 5.28 13.47
CA ILE A 47 8.57 5.72 13.00
C ILE A 47 8.44 7.02 12.21
N GLN A 48 7.51 7.05 11.23
CA GLN A 48 7.29 8.23 10.37
C GLN A 48 5.79 8.45 10.18
N PRO A 49 5.18 9.37 10.93
CA PRO A 49 3.72 9.55 10.91
C PRO A 49 3.18 10.08 9.57
N ASN A 50 4.03 10.69 8.74
CA ASN A 50 3.63 11.22 7.44
C ASN A 50 3.82 10.21 6.29
N ILE A 51 4.24 8.99 6.60
CA ILE A 51 4.35 7.90 5.63
C ILE A 51 3.37 6.81 6.01
N ARG A 52 2.44 6.54 5.10
CA ARG A 52 1.38 5.56 5.28
C ARG A 52 1.46 4.51 4.17
N TYR A 53 1.01 3.32 4.47
CA TYR A 53 1.03 2.21 3.51
C TYR A 53 -0.39 1.70 3.31
N ASP A 54 -0.69 1.31 2.07
CA ASP A 54 -1.79 0.44 1.74
C ASP A 54 -1.18 -0.90 1.31
N ILE A 55 -1.36 -1.92 2.14
CA ILE A 55 -0.78 -3.24 1.90
C ILE A 55 -1.90 -4.17 1.47
N SER A 56 -1.74 -4.77 0.29
CA SER A 56 -2.75 -5.60 -0.34
C SER A 56 -2.41 -7.07 -0.25
N ASP A 57 -3.34 -7.85 0.27
CA ASP A 57 -3.31 -9.31 0.25
C ASP A 57 -4.47 -9.80 -0.61
N GLU A 58 -4.15 -10.39 -1.76
CA GLU A 58 -5.14 -10.77 -2.77
C GLU A 58 -5.33 -12.29 -2.80
N ASN A 59 -6.58 -12.74 -2.64
CA ASN A 59 -6.95 -14.12 -2.87
C ASN A 59 -7.59 -14.24 -4.25
N HIS A 60 -6.76 -14.57 -5.24
CA HIS A 60 -7.20 -14.66 -6.64
C HIS A 60 -8.23 -15.76 -6.86
N ALA A 61 -8.14 -16.87 -6.12
CA ALA A 61 -9.05 -18.00 -6.28
C ALA A 61 -10.51 -17.66 -5.92
N HIS A 62 -10.69 -16.72 -4.99
CA HIS A 62 -12.02 -16.33 -4.50
C HIS A 62 -12.38 -14.89 -4.84
N HIS A 63 -11.54 -14.18 -5.60
CA HIS A 63 -11.73 -12.77 -5.94
C HIS A 63 -11.97 -11.87 -4.72
N MET A 64 -11.28 -12.18 -3.64
CA MET A 64 -11.33 -11.44 -2.39
C MET A 64 -10.01 -10.71 -2.15
N TYR A 65 -10.11 -9.51 -1.60
CA TYR A 65 -8.97 -8.65 -1.33
C TYR A 65 -9.02 -8.20 0.12
N THR A 66 -7.87 -8.19 0.79
CA THR A 66 -7.73 -7.54 2.09
C THR A 66 -6.74 -6.40 1.94
N GLU A 67 -7.19 -5.20 2.32
CA GLU A 67 -6.37 -4.00 2.32
C GLU A 67 -6.07 -3.61 3.77
N TYR A 68 -4.81 -3.27 4.02
CA TYR A 68 -4.35 -2.80 5.32
C TYR A 68 -3.84 -1.37 5.17
N LEU A 69 -4.53 -0.40 5.79
CA LEU A 69 -4.05 0.97 5.91
C LEU A 69 -3.27 1.10 7.21
N VAL A 70 -1.97 1.27 7.10
CA VAL A 70 -1.06 1.09 8.22
C VAL A 70 0.06 2.13 8.23
N VAL A 71 0.67 2.29 9.41
CA VAL A 71 1.94 3.00 9.58
C VAL A 71 2.97 2.05 10.14
N GLU A 72 4.23 2.28 9.81
CA GLU A 72 5.35 1.52 10.36
C GLU A 72 5.60 1.92 11.82
N VAL A 73 5.75 0.91 12.68
CA VAL A 73 6.07 1.10 14.09
C VAL A 73 7.42 0.45 14.41
N GLU A 74 8.11 1.00 15.41
CA GLU A 74 9.38 0.45 15.88
C GLU A 74 9.20 -0.92 16.55
N ARG A 75 8.11 -1.04 17.34
CA ARG A 75 7.76 -2.27 18.08
C ARG A 75 6.27 -2.28 18.39
N PHE A 76 5.76 -3.47 18.72
CA PHE A 76 4.40 -3.61 19.23
C PHE A 76 4.39 -3.42 20.75
N GLU A 77 3.63 -2.45 21.23
CA GLU A 77 3.36 -2.23 22.63
C GLU A 77 1.85 -2.30 22.89
N HIS A 78 1.08 -1.55 22.11
CA HIS A 78 -0.36 -1.48 22.21
C HIS A 78 -0.96 -1.39 20.81
N ILE A 79 -1.95 -2.22 20.53
CA ILE A 79 -2.71 -2.16 19.29
C ILE A 79 -4.07 -1.55 19.63
N PRO A 80 -4.39 -0.34 19.08
CA PRO A 80 -5.68 0.30 19.35
C PRO A 80 -6.87 -0.58 18.98
N VAL A 81 -7.99 -0.39 19.66
CA VAL A 81 -9.21 -1.18 19.45
C VAL A 81 -9.64 -1.11 17.97
N GLY A 82 -9.91 -2.27 17.38
CA GLY A 82 -10.32 -2.38 15.97
C GLY A 82 -9.18 -2.33 14.97
N MET A 83 -7.95 -2.14 15.44
CA MET A 83 -6.78 -2.19 14.58
C MET A 83 -6.11 -3.56 14.60
N VAL A 84 -5.22 -3.80 13.64
CA VAL A 84 -4.40 -5.01 13.54
C VAL A 84 -2.93 -4.62 13.52
N GLY A 85 -2.08 -5.53 14.00
CA GLY A 85 -0.63 -5.40 13.92
C GLY A 85 -0.05 -6.63 13.24
N PHE A 86 0.94 -6.43 12.38
CA PHE A 86 1.63 -7.53 11.70
C PHE A 86 3.01 -7.12 11.25
N THR A 87 3.81 -8.12 10.87
CA THR A 87 5.17 -7.93 10.39
C THR A 87 5.28 -8.42 8.95
N VAL A 88 5.84 -7.57 8.09
CA VAL A 88 6.23 -7.95 6.73
C VAL A 88 7.72 -8.27 6.76
N PRO A 89 8.13 -9.51 6.44
CA PRO A 89 9.54 -9.87 6.46
C PRO A 89 10.32 -9.18 5.34
N GLU A 90 11.64 -9.14 5.50
CA GLU A 90 12.53 -8.62 4.47
C GLU A 90 12.34 -9.37 3.16
N ARG A 91 12.22 -8.62 2.05
CA ARG A 91 12.02 -9.17 0.71
C ARG A 91 12.59 -8.26 -0.36
N THR A 92 12.76 -8.85 -1.54
CA THR A 92 13.09 -8.12 -2.76
C THR A 92 11.81 -7.73 -3.50
N TYR A 93 11.72 -6.45 -3.85
CA TYR A 93 10.61 -5.86 -4.58
C TYR A 93 11.12 -5.13 -5.82
N ALA A 94 10.25 -5.00 -6.82
CA ALA A 94 10.39 -3.97 -7.83
C ALA A 94 9.59 -2.74 -7.37
N ARG A 95 10.26 -1.60 -7.30
CA ARG A 95 9.65 -0.33 -6.90
C ARG A 95 9.38 0.54 -8.11
N PHE A 96 8.19 1.10 -8.16
CA PHE A 96 7.74 2.03 -9.21
C PHE A 96 7.11 3.25 -8.56
N THR A 97 7.08 4.35 -9.30
CA THR A 97 6.37 5.56 -8.89
C THR A 97 5.16 5.78 -9.78
N HIS A 98 3.97 5.88 -9.19
CA HIS A 98 2.83 6.46 -9.88
C HIS A 98 2.92 7.97 -9.76
N THR A 99 2.74 8.70 -10.87
CA THR A 99 2.65 10.15 -10.90
C THR A 99 1.44 10.56 -11.72
N GLY A 100 0.64 11.48 -11.18
CA GLY A 100 -0.53 12.02 -11.86
C GLY A 100 -1.85 11.69 -11.18
N PRO A 101 -2.98 11.99 -11.84
CA PRO A 101 -4.32 11.74 -11.29
C PRO A 101 -4.55 10.27 -10.94
N MET A 102 -5.41 10.03 -9.96
CA MET A 102 -5.69 8.68 -9.48
C MET A 102 -6.49 7.84 -10.48
N ASP A 103 -7.20 8.45 -11.42
CA ASP A 103 -7.87 7.72 -12.51
C ASP A 103 -6.88 7.10 -13.51
N GLN A 104 -5.60 7.44 -13.44
CA GLN A 104 -4.54 6.88 -14.28
C GLN A 104 -3.76 5.74 -13.60
N VAL A 105 -4.13 5.34 -12.40
CA VAL A 105 -3.44 4.29 -11.64
C VAL A 105 -3.49 2.94 -12.37
N GLN A 106 -4.61 2.60 -13.00
CA GLN A 106 -4.71 1.36 -13.76
C GLN A 106 -3.72 1.31 -14.93
N ALA A 107 -3.53 2.43 -15.62
CA ALA A 107 -2.52 2.53 -16.67
C ALA A 107 -1.11 2.35 -16.12
N THR A 108 -0.82 2.91 -14.95
CA THR A 108 0.45 2.70 -14.26
C THR A 108 0.68 1.22 -13.94
N TYR A 109 -0.31 0.52 -13.39
CA TYR A 109 -0.19 -0.91 -13.10
C TYR A 109 0.00 -1.74 -14.36
N HIS A 110 -0.72 -1.43 -15.44
CA HIS A 110 -0.51 -2.09 -16.72
C HIS A 110 0.94 -1.93 -17.20
N ASN A 111 1.46 -0.71 -17.14
CA ASN A 111 2.82 -0.40 -17.59
C ASN A 111 3.89 -1.06 -16.72
N LEU A 112 3.70 -1.10 -15.40
CA LEU A 112 4.69 -1.72 -14.51
C LEU A 112 4.76 -3.24 -14.70
N PHE A 113 3.62 -3.92 -14.92
CA PHE A 113 3.64 -5.35 -15.21
C PHE A 113 4.27 -5.66 -16.57
N SER A 114 4.05 -4.82 -17.57
CA SER A 114 4.74 -4.93 -18.85
C SER A 114 6.25 -4.79 -18.68
N TRP A 115 6.68 -3.80 -17.91
CA TRP A 115 8.12 -3.59 -17.64
C TRP A 115 8.74 -4.81 -16.93
N LEU A 116 8.06 -5.37 -15.95
CA LEU A 116 8.53 -6.58 -15.24
C LEU A 116 8.74 -7.73 -16.23
N SER A 117 7.75 -8.01 -17.07
CA SER A 117 7.82 -9.08 -18.07
C SER A 117 8.97 -8.86 -19.04
N GLU A 118 9.12 -7.64 -19.56
CA GLU A 118 10.16 -7.28 -20.53
C GLU A 118 11.57 -7.37 -19.95
N ASN A 119 11.73 -7.22 -18.64
CA ASN A 119 12.99 -7.28 -17.93
C ASN A 119 13.24 -8.60 -17.20
N GLY A 120 12.43 -9.62 -17.45
CA GLY A 120 12.63 -10.96 -16.93
C GLY A 120 12.30 -11.13 -15.44
N HIS A 121 11.49 -10.25 -14.88
CA HIS A 121 11.06 -10.33 -13.49
C HIS A 121 9.65 -10.94 -13.37
N GLN A 122 9.46 -11.80 -12.37
CA GLN A 122 8.17 -12.40 -12.07
C GLN A 122 7.62 -11.91 -10.74
N PRO A 123 6.40 -11.35 -10.71
CA PRO A 123 5.72 -11.06 -9.45
C PRO A 123 5.52 -12.33 -8.63
N ASN A 124 5.58 -12.19 -7.31
CA ASN A 124 5.27 -13.27 -6.39
C ASN A 124 3.90 -13.04 -5.74
N GLU A 125 2.89 -13.73 -6.25
CA GLU A 125 1.50 -13.58 -5.81
C GLU A 125 1.22 -14.13 -4.40
N HIS A 126 2.18 -14.86 -3.82
CA HIS A 126 2.06 -15.38 -2.45
C HIS A 126 2.40 -14.35 -1.37
N TYR A 127 2.88 -13.18 -1.78
CA TYR A 127 3.30 -12.13 -0.85
C TYR A 127 2.55 -10.83 -1.13
N VAL A 128 2.49 -9.99 -0.09
CA VAL A 128 1.73 -8.74 -0.15
C VAL A 128 2.39 -7.71 -1.06
N ARG A 129 1.56 -7.00 -1.81
CA ARG A 129 1.94 -5.80 -2.55
C ARG A 129 1.82 -4.62 -1.59
N MET A 130 2.68 -3.61 -1.74
CA MET A 130 2.64 -2.42 -0.92
C MET A 130 2.54 -1.16 -1.76
N GLU A 131 1.72 -0.24 -1.34
CA GLU A 131 1.70 1.13 -1.81
C GLU A 131 2.12 2.03 -0.64
N ARG A 132 3.10 2.92 -0.89
CA ARG A 132 3.65 3.81 0.12
C ARG A 132 3.34 5.25 -0.22
N TYR A 133 2.59 5.90 0.66
CA TYR A 133 2.10 7.27 0.50
C TYR A 133 2.86 8.21 1.42
N ASP A 134 3.39 9.28 0.86
CA ASP A 134 4.02 10.38 1.60
C ASP A 134 3.25 11.69 1.34
N GLU A 135 3.89 12.83 1.57
CA GLU A 135 3.27 14.15 1.43
C GLU A 135 2.87 14.51 -0.01
N ARG A 136 3.37 13.79 -1.01
CA ARG A 136 3.03 14.04 -2.42
C ARG A 136 1.58 13.70 -2.74
N TYR A 137 1.00 12.76 -2.01
CA TYR A 137 -0.42 12.45 -2.10
C TYR A 137 -0.90 11.81 -0.80
N VAL A 138 -1.88 12.47 -0.18
CA VAL A 138 -2.60 11.93 0.99
C VAL A 138 -4.05 11.72 0.57
N PRO A 139 -4.50 10.45 0.40
CA PRO A 139 -5.87 10.15 0.01
C PRO A 139 -6.89 10.84 0.91
N THR A 140 -7.97 11.32 0.32
CA THR A 140 -9.06 12.08 0.95
C THR A 140 -8.71 13.50 1.42
N VAL A 141 -7.42 13.84 1.51
CA VAL A 141 -6.93 15.19 1.84
C VAL A 141 -6.61 15.97 0.57
N HIS A 142 -5.83 15.36 -0.32
CA HIS A 142 -5.50 15.97 -1.61
C HIS A 142 -6.52 15.55 -2.67
N ALA A 143 -6.77 16.44 -3.63
CA ALA A 143 -7.65 16.11 -4.75
C ALA A 143 -7.05 14.99 -5.61
N ALA A 144 -7.85 13.98 -5.93
CA ALA A 144 -7.41 12.83 -6.71
C ALA A 144 -7.08 13.18 -8.18
N THR A 145 -7.47 14.36 -8.63
CA THR A 145 -7.30 14.82 -10.01
C THR A 145 -6.00 15.58 -10.27
N LEU A 146 -5.19 15.83 -9.24
CA LEU A 146 -3.98 16.64 -9.38
C LEU A 146 -2.87 15.90 -10.13
N THR A 147 -2.21 16.60 -11.05
CA THR A 147 -1.12 16.05 -11.86
C THR A 147 0.16 15.82 -11.07
N GLU A 148 0.34 16.53 -9.95
CA GLU A 148 1.49 16.39 -9.06
C GLU A 148 1.36 15.27 -8.04
N ASN A 149 0.23 14.59 -7.95
CA ASN A 149 0.06 13.43 -7.06
C ASN A 149 1.08 12.34 -7.41
N ALA A 150 1.68 11.75 -6.40
CA ALA A 150 2.61 10.64 -6.59
C ALA A 150 2.68 9.74 -5.35
N TYR A 151 2.88 8.46 -5.58
CA TYR A 151 3.17 7.50 -4.52
C TYR A 151 3.98 6.32 -5.07
N GLU A 152 4.59 5.54 -4.17
CA GLU A 152 5.44 4.41 -4.56
C GLU A 152 4.64 3.10 -4.53
N ILE A 153 4.93 2.23 -5.50
CA ILE A 153 4.34 0.89 -5.62
C ILE A 153 5.46 -0.14 -5.51
N PHE A 154 5.28 -1.12 -4.62
CA PHE A 154 6.23 -2.21 -4.40
C PHE A 154 5.59 -3.53 -4.79
N ILE A 155 6.11 -4.16 -5.83
CA ILE A 155 5.65 -5.48 -6.31
C ILE A 155 6.64 -6.54 -5.81
N PRO A 156 6.19 -7.51 -4.99
CA PRO A 156 7.08 -8.56 -4.50
C PRO A 156 7.53 -9.45 -5.65
N LEU A 157 8.80 -9.82 -5.67
CA LEU A 157 9.39 -10.64 -6.72
C LEU A 157 9.65 -12.07 -6.24
N ARG A 158 9.63 -13.00 -7.20
CA ARG A 158 10.06 -14.38 -6.98
C ARG A 158 11.58 -14.50 -6.88
#